data_baa057d08eb2e4c9b3c7bff5cb21887a
#
_entry.id   baa057d08eb2e4c9b3c7bff5cb21887a
#
_cell.length_a   1.000
_cell.length_b   1.000
_cell.length_c   1.000
_cell.angle_alpha   90.00
_cell.angle_beta   90.00
_cell.angle_gamma   90.00
#
_symmetry.space_group_name_H-M   'P 1'
#
loop_
_entity.id
_entity.type
_entity.pdbx_description
1 polymer ?
#
loop_
_entity_poly.entity_id
_entity_poly.type
_entity_poly.pdbx_seq_one_letter_code
_entity_poly.pdbx_strand_id
1 'polypeptide(L)'
;VGLPVPAPISDDDRERVAELLQQACGDGRITLEEFSVRVGAAWAASTDVELARASEGLAPAPVVGSARTVDRVVTVLSERRRRGRWRLPSGRLSTFTLLGATTLDLRDVVTGEDVIEITGTCVLGEIKVVVPEGVEVELTGTSALSSEELRLAAVPRLPGTPIIRVRVHAWLSSVVVKSKPPGSGARSWLADNLGL
;
A
#
# COMPACT_ATOMS: atom_id res chain seq x y z
N VAL A 1 6.91 -36.47 31.82
CA VAL A 1 6.21 -35.56 30.93
C VAL A 1 7.11 -34.31 30.78
N GLY A 2 7.96 -34.32 29.72
CA GLY A 2 8.84 -33.18 29.45
C GLY A 2 8.01 -32.00 28.94
N LEU A 3 8.21 -30.85 29.55
CA LEU A 3 7.69 -29.58 29.01
C LEU A 3 8.29 -29.33 27.63
N PRO A 4 7.53 -28.89 26.63
CA PRO A 4 8.11 -28.57 25.33
C PRO A 4 9.19 -27.49 25.52
N VAL A 5 10.38 -27.78 25.03
CA VAL A 5 11.48 -26.80 25.00
C VAL A 5 11.05 -25.73 23.97
N PRO A 6 11.03 -24.44 24.35
CA PRO A 6 10.69 -23.37 23.42
C PRO A 6 11.64 -23.42 22.22
N ALA A 7 11.10 -23.45 21.02
CA ALA A 7 11.90 -23.40 19.80
C ALA A 7 12.52 -22.01 19.64
N PRO A 8 13.78 -21.88 19.22
CA PRO A 8 14.35 -20.60 18.88
C PRO A 8 13.62 -19.99 17.68
N ILE A 9 13.21 -18.75 17.80
CA ILE A 9 12.52 -18.00 16.73
C ILE A 9 13.54 -17.46 15.73
N SER A 10 13.15 -17.46 14.46
CA SER A 10 13.93 -16.85 13.38
C SER A 10 13.59 -15.37 13.21
N ASP A 11 14.42 -14.63 12.49
CA ASP A 11 14.14 -13.25 12.12
C ASP A 11 12.90 -13.15 11.20
N ASP A 12 12.70 -14.17 10.35
CA ASP A 12 11.51 -14.30 9.50
C ASP A 12 10.20 -14.42 10.33
N ASP A 13 10.27 -15.05 11.51
CA ASP A 13 9.10 -15.15 12.39
C ASP A 13 8.79 -13.80 13.04
N ARG A 14 9.82 -13.04 13.46
CA ARG A 14 9.67 -11.68 13.96
C ARG A 14 9.10 -10.75 12.89
N GLU A 15 9.60 -10.85 11.67
CA GLU A 15 9.15 -10.03 10.53
C GLU A 15 7.69 -10.30 10.20
N ARG A 16 7.25 -11.57 10.19
CA ARG A 16 5.83 -11.94 10.01
C ARG A 16 4.92 -11.34 11.08
N VAL A 17 5.35 -11.35 12.34
CA VAL A 17 4.57 -10.72 13.41
C VAL A 17 4.57 -9.21 13.28
N ALA A 18 5.68 -8.59 12.91
CA ALA A 18 5.73 -7.15 12.64
C ALA A 18 4.79 -6.75 11.50
N GLU A 19 4.73 -7.52 10.41
CA GLU A 19 3.78 -7.30 9.32
C GLU A 19 2.31 -7.42 9.76
N LEU A 20 2.00 -8.42 10.61
CA LEU A 20 0.66 -8.59 11.17
C LEU A 20 0.24 -7.38 12.03
N LEU A 21 1.16 -6.88 12.87
CA LEU A 21 0.95 -5.69 13.67
C LEU A 21 0.76 -4.44 12.82
N GLN A 22 1.55 -4.29 11.75
CA GLN A 22 1.42 -3.19 10.78
C GLN A 22 0.04 -3.20 10.12
N GLN A 23 -0.42 -4.37 9.70
CA GLN A 23 -1.74 -4.52 9.12
C GLN A 23 -2.84 -4.17 10.11
N ALA A 24 -2.75 -4.67 11.35
CA ALA A 24 -3.72 -4.38 12.40
C ALA A 24 -3.80 -2.89 12.75
N CYS A 25 -2.67 -2.19 12.79
CA CYS A 25 -2.62 -0.74 12.99
C CYS A 25 -3.25 0.00 11.80
N GLY A 26 -2.91 -0.39 10.58
CA GLY A 26 -3.51 0.20 9.38
C GLY A 26 -5.01 -0.05 9.25
N ASP A 27 -5.51 -1.16 9.79
CA ASP A 27 -6.93 -1.50 9.88
C ASP A 27 -7.66 -0.79 11.03
N GLY A 28 -6.92 -0.04 11.86
CA GLY A 28 -7.48 0.61 13.05
C GLY A 28 -7.87 -0.37 14.17
N ARG A 29 -7.37 -1.60 14.12
CA ARG A 29 -7.61 -2.64 15.15
C ARG A 29 -6.77 -2.42 16.40
N ILE A 30 -5.62 -1.77 16.25
CA ILE A 30 -4.76 -1.31 17.34
C ILE A 30 -4.36 0.14 17.07
N THR A 31 -4.08 0.88 18.15
CA THR A 31 -3.57 2.25 18.06
C THR A 31 -2.10 2.27 17.65
N LEU A 32 -1.60 3.42 17.22
CA LEU A 32 -0.18 3.60 16.89
C LEU A 32 0.72 3.39 18.12
N GLU A 33 0.26 3.80 19.30
CA GLU A 33 0.97 3.61 20.57
C GLU A 33 1.05 2.12 20.91
N GLU A 34 -0.06 1.39 20.81
CA GLU A 34 -0.12 -0.05 21.00
C GLU A 34 0.75 -0.81 19.99
N PHE A 35 0.74 -0.38 18.72
CA PHE A 35 1.61 -0.90 17.67
C PHE A 35 3.10 -0.74 18.08
N SER A 36 3.51 0.45 18.51
CA SER A 36 4.90 0.73 18.90
C SER A 36 5.38 -0.19 20.02
N VAL A 37 4.55 -0.38 21.05
CA VAL A 37 4.85 -1.28 22.17
C VAL A 37 4.97 -2.73 21.73
N ARG A 38 4.00 -3.20 20.93
CA ARG A 38 3.94 -4.60 20.49
C ARG A 38 5.03 -4.96 19.48
N VAL A 39 5.40 -4.03 18.59
CA VAL A 39 6.53 -4.23 17.66
C VAL A 39 7.84 -4.31 18.45
N GLY A 40 8.05 -3.44 19.42
CA GLY A 40 9.22 -3.53 20.31
C GLY A 40 9.28 -4.87 21.03
N ALA A 41 8.16 -5.38 21.53
CA ALA A 41 8.09 -6.70 22.16
C ALA A 41 8.37 -7.84 21.18
N ALA A 42 7.89 -7.76 19.93
CA ALA A 42 8.15 -8.77 18.89
C ALA A 42 9.64 -8.88 18.53
N TRP A 43 10.32 -7.74 18.41
CA TRP A 43 11.76 -7.72 18.13
C TRP A 43 12.63 -8.13 19.34
N ALA A 44 12.15 -7.89 20.57
CA ALA A 44 12.83 -8.32 21.79
C ALA A 44 12.55 -9.80 22.14
N ALA A 45 11.57 -10.43 21.51
CA ALA A 45 11.18 -11.81 21.78
C ALA A 45 12.34 -12.78 21.49
N SER A 46 12.56 -13.72 22.41
CA SER A 46 13.56 -14.79 22.31
C SER A 46 12.91 -16.15 22.12
N THR A 47 11.60 -16.26 22.36
CA THR A 47 10.84 -17.50 22.29
C THR A 47 9.55 -17.31 21.48
N ASP A 48 9.03 -18.42 20.93
CA ASP A 48 7.76 -18.47 20.21
C ASP A 48 6.57 -18.00 21.08
N VAL A 49 6.61 -18.26 22.38
CA VAL A 49 5.58 -17.82 23.33
C VAL A 49 5.59 -16.29 23.51
N GLU A 50 6.76 -15.68 23.58
CA GLU A 50 6.88 -14.22 23.67
C GLU A 50 6.41 -13.56 22.37
N LEU A 51 6.77 -14.14 21.23
CA LEU A 51 6.36 -13.65 19.92
C LEU A 51 4.83 -13.77 19.73
N ALA A 52 4.24 -14.89 20.18
CA ALA A 52 2.78 -15.08 20.14
C ALA A 52 2.04 -14.06 21.00
N ARG A 53 2.59 -13.66 22.17
CA ARG A 53 2.01 -12.61 23.02
C ARG A 53 1.99 -11.26 22.32
N ALA A 54 3.05 -10.92 21.57
CA ALA A 54 3.10 -9.67 20.82
C ALA A 54 1.96 -9.57 19.77
N SER A 55 1.53 -10.69 19.21
CA SER A 55 0.44 -10.79 18.23
C SER A 55 -0.92 -11.21 18.82
N GLU A 56 -1.04 -11.30 20.14
CA GLU A 56 -2.25 -11.76 20.80
C GLU A 56 -3.48 -10.91 20.41
N GLY A 57 -4.59 -11.58 20.10
CA GLY A 57 -5.84 -10.95 19.65
C GLY A 57 -5.82 -10.43 18.21
N LEU A 58 -4.72 -10.65 17.46
CA LEU A 58 -4.56 -10.21 16.09
C LEU A 58 -4.50 -11.37 15.08
N ALA A 59 -5.27 -12.44 15.33
CA ALA A 59 -5.36 -13.53 14.36
C ALA A 59 -5.65 -12.98 12.95
N PRO A 60 -4.93 -13.43 11.91
CA PRO A 60 -5.21 -13.00 10.55
C PRO A 60 -6.67 -13.35 10.23
N ALA A 61 -7.41 -12.37 9.71
CA ALA A 61 -8.74 -12.64 9.18
C ALA A 61 -8.60 -13.74 8.11
N PRO A 62 -9.45 -14.77 8.10
CA PRO A 62 -9.34 -15.84 7.13
C PRO A 62 -9.45 -15.25 5.72
N VAL A 63 -8.36 -15.32 4.97
CA VAL A 63 -8.33 -14.91 3.57
C VAL A 63 -9.04 -15.99 2.78
N VAL A 64 -10.34 -15.86 2.62
CA VAL A 64 -11.09 -16.67 1.65
C VAL A 64 -10.66 -16.19 0.27
N GLY A 65 -9.95 -17.07 -0.45
CA GLY A 65 -9.27 -16.76 -1.67
C GLY A 65 -10.17 -16.21 -2.77
N SER A 66 -9.69 -15.16 -3.40
CA SER A 66 -9.82 -14.90 -4.82
C SER A 66 -8.89 -13.75 -5.20
N ALA A 67 -8.46 -13.71 -6.46
CA ALA A 67 -7.58 -12.75 -7.10
C ALA A 67 -7.37 -11.43 -6.32
N ARG A 68 -6.17 -11.21 -5.83
CA ARG A 68 -5.73 -10.11 -4.95
C ARG A 68 -6.47 -8.80 -5.21
N THR A 69 -7.61 -8.65 -4.55
CA THR A 69 -8.30 -7.37 -4.41
C THR A 69 -7.49 -6.54 -3.42
N VAL A 70 -7.00 -5.41 -3.83
CA VAL A 70 -6.25 -4.51 -2.97
C VAL A 70 -7.01 -3.21 -2.87
N ASP A 71 -7.59 -2.98 -1.73
CA ASP A 71 -8.28 -1.75 -1.34
C ASP A 71 -7.47 -0.94 -0.32
N ARG A 72 -6.44 -1.55 0.28
CA ARG A 72 -5.60 -0.90 1.29
C ARG A 72 -4.11 -1.29 1.17
N VAL A 73 -3.23 -0.30 1.34
CA VAL A 73 -1.78 -0.47 1.41
C VAL A 73 -1.27 0.22 2.68
N VAL A 74 -0.60 -0.53 3.55
CA VAL A 74 0.01 0.00 4.76
C VAL A 74 1.52 -0.19 4.69
N THR A 75 2.26 0.87 4.99
CA THR A 75 3.73 0.87 5.01
C THR A 75 4.21 1.56 6.27
N VAL A 76 4.97 0.84 7.10
CA VAL A 76 5.55 1.37 8.34
C VAL A 76 7.01 0.97 8.38
N LEU A 77 7.90 1.95 8.61
CA LEU A 77 9.36 1.76 8.73
C LEU A 77 10.00 0.97 7.58
N SER A 78 9.39 0.97 6.39
CA SER A 78 9.83 0.14 5.26
C SER A 78 9.58 0.83 3.92
N GLU A 79 10.06 0.21 2.84
CA GLU A 79 9.69 0.59 1.50
C GLU A 79 8.75 -0.46 0.90
N ARG A 80 7.58 -0.03 0.43
CA ARG A 80 6.64 -0.91 -0.26
C ARG A 80 6.42 -0.44 -1.68
N ARG A 81 6.63 -1.36 -2.63
CA ARG A 81 6.37 -1.11 -4.04
C ARG A 81 5.30 -2.05 -4.55
N ARG A 82 4.20 -1.50 -5.04
CA ARG A 82 3.14 -2.25 -5.70
C ARG A 82 3.24 -2.01 -7.19
N ARG A 83 3.58 -3.06 -7.94
CA ARG A 83 3.74 -3.04 -9.40
C ARG A 83 3.05 -4.24 -10.05
N GLY A 84 2.83 -4.15 -11.37
CA GLY A 84 2.24 -5.20 -12.19
C GLY A 84 0.72 -5.19 -12.16
N ARG A 85 0.14 -6.26 -12.69
CA ARG A 85 -1.31 -6.35 -12.87
C ARG A 85 -2.02 -6.71 -11.57
N TRP A 86 -2.90 -5.84 -11.11
CA TRP A 86 -3.76 -6.06 -9.96
C TRP A 86 -5.14 -5.45 -10.18
N ARG A 87 -6.15 -5.93 -9.43
CA ARG A 87 -7.53 -5.48 -9.58
C ARG A 87 -7.91 -4.54 -8.45
N LEU A 88 -8.64 -3.50 -8.83
CA LEU A 88 -9.27 -2.53 -7.92
C LEU A 88 -10.79 -2.51 -8.19
N PRO A 89 -11.56 -3.48 -7.67
CA PRO A 89 -12.96 -3.65 -8.01
C PRO A 89 -13.84 -2.46 -7.60
N SER A 90 -13.52 -1.82 -6.49
CA SER A 90 -14.28 -0.69 -5.95
C SER A 90 -13.82 0.68 -6.46
N GLY A 91 -12.80 0.73 -7.31
CA GLY A 91 -12.17 1.99 -7.69
C GLY A 91 -11.52 2.76 -6.53
N ARG A 92 -11.51 2.21 -5.32
CA ARG A 92 -11.00 2.89 -4.11
C ARG A 92 -9.78 2.19 -3.54
N LEU A 93 -8.75 2.98 -3.24
CA LEU A 93 -7.52 2.53 -2.63
C LEU A 93 -7.17 3.43 -1.45
N SER A 94 -7.00 2.84 -0.27
CA SER A 94 -6.48 3.53 0.90
C SER A 94 -5.00 3.22 1.09
N THR A 95 -4.18 4.22 1.40
CA THR A 95 -2.78 4.02 1.73
C THR A 95 -2.39 4.76 3.01
N PHE A 96 -1.61 4.10 3.83
CA PHE A 96 -1.04 4.67 5.04
C PHE A 96 0.46 4.44 5.03
N THR A 97 1.24 5.51 5.18
CA THR A 97 2.70 5.45 5.19
C THR A 97 3.22 6.19 6.42
N LEU A 98 3.99 5.47 7.25
CA LEU A 98 4.66 6.01 8.42
C LEU A 98 6.14 5.67 8.37
N LEU A 99 7.01 6.69 8.39
CA LEU A 99 8.48 6.52 8.38
C LEU A 99 8.97 5.58 7.25
N GLY A 100 8.48 5.77 6.04
CA GLY A 100 8.81 4.88 4.93
C GLY A 100 8.46 5.44 3.57
N ALA A 101 8.53 4.60 2.54
CA ALA A 101 8.16 4.97 1.18
C ALA A 101 7.14 3.99 0.59
N THR A 102 6.06 4.53 0.03
CA THR A 102 5.07 3.74 -0.70
C THR A 102 5.07 4.13 -2.16
N THR A 103 5.29 3.17 -3.04
CA THR A 103 5.15 3.36 -4.49
C THR A 103 3.97 2.55 -5.01
N LEU A 104 2.99 3.25 -5.58
CA LEU A 104 1.80 2.68 -6.21
C LEU A 104 1.93 2.84 -7.72
N ASP A 105 2.04 1.74 -8.43
CA ASP A 105 2.08 1.73 -9.90
C ASP A 105 0.71 1.31 -10.43
N LEU A 106 -0.02 2.26 -11.03
CA LEU A 106 -1.38 2.09 -11.54
C LEU A 106 -1.42 1.81 -13.04
N ARG A 107 -0.27 1.67 -13.71
CA ARG A 107 -0.21 1.51 -15.16
C ARG A 107 -0.87 0.22 -15.66
N ASP A 108 -0.86 -0.82 -14.86
CA ASP A 108 -1.42 -2.14 -15.17
C ASP A 108 -2.62 -2.48 -14.27
N VAL A 109 -3.24 -1.49 -13.63
CA VAL A 109 -4.42 -1.68 -12.79
C VAL A 109 -5.64 -1.98 -13.65
N VAL A 110 -6.39 -2.99 -13.25
CA VAL A 110 -7.66 -3.36 -13.86
C VAL A 110 -8.79 -2.90 -12.95
N THR A 111 -9.62 -1.99 -13.43
CA THR A 111 -10.83 -1.52 -12.76
C THR A 111 -11.98 -1.48 -13.76
N GLY A 112 -13.21 -1.65 -13.28
CA GLY A 112 -14.43 -1.39 -14.05
C GLY A 112 -15.04 -0.02 -13.75
N GLU A 113 -14.37 0.79 -12.93
CA GLU A 113 -14.88 2.08 -12.48
C GLU A 113 -14.30 3.23 -13.31
N ASP A 114 -15.11 4.24 -13.59
CA ASP A 114 -14.70 5.45 -14.31
C ASP A 114 -13.83 6.39 -13.46
N VAL A 115 -13.81 6.17 -12.15
CA VAL A 115 -13.04 6.97 -11.20
C VAL A 115 -12.25 6.07 -10.28
N ILE A 116 -10.95 6.29 -10.20
CA ILE A 116 -10.07 5.68 -9.21
C ILE A 116 -9.79 6.71 -8.10
N GLU A 117 -10.26 6.41 -6.89
CA GLU A 117 -10.06 7.26 -5.72
C GLU A 117 -8.96 6.69 -4.83
N ILE A 118 -7.88 7.44 -4.65
CA ILE A 118 -6.77 7.08 -3.78
C ILE A 118 -6.80 8.03 -2.58
N THR A 119 -7.01 7.46 -1.40
CA THR A 119 -6.94 8.22 -0.13
C THR A 119 -5.68 7.79 0.60
N GLY A 120 -4.84 8.76 0.95
CA GLY A 120 -3.56 8.49 1.60
C GLY A 120 -3.32 9.32 2.85
N THR A 121 -2.64 8.73 3.81
CA THR A 121 -2.02 9.44 4.93
C THR A 121 -0.53 9.13 4.93
N CYS A 122 0.29 10.15 4.95
CA CYS A 122 1.74 10.01 4.98
C CYS A 122 2.33 10.85 6.13
N VAL A 123 3.09 10.19 6.98
CA VAL A 123 3.78 10.82 8.11
C VAL A 123 5.26 10.45 8.04
N LEU A 124 6.14 11.45 7.90
CA LEU A 124 7.59 11.26 7.83
C LEU A 124 8.01 10.26 6.74
N GLY A 125 7.56 10.47 5.50
CA GLY A 125 7.85 9.52 4.42
C GLY A 125 7.59 10.05 3.02
N GLU A 126 7.48 9.11 2.06
CA GLU A 126 7.17 9.43 0.66
C GLU A 126 6.01 8.57 0.14
N ILE A 127 5.04 9.18 -0.52
CA ILE A 127 4.06 8.48 -1.35
C ILE A 127 4.33 8.84 -2.81
N LYS A 128 4.61 7.83 -3.62
CA LYS A 128 4.81 7.95 -5.04
C LYS A 128 3.73 7.20 -5.80
N VAL A 129 2.96 7.93 -6.62
CA VAL A 129 1.93 7.35 -7.48
C VAL A 129 2.39 7.44 -8.93
N VAL A 130 2.44 6.32 -9.62
CA VAL A 130 2.77 6.24 -11.04
C VAL A 130 1.49 5.91 -11.80
N VAL A 131 1.08 6.81 -12.70
CA VAL A 131 -0.13 6.67 -13.52
C VAL A 131 0.21 6.46 -14.99
N PRO A 132 -0.66 5.86 -15.79
CA PRO A 132 -0.47 5.82 -17.24
C PRO A 132 -0.53 7.23 -17.85
N GLU A 133 0.10 7.42 -19.00
CA GLU A 133 -0.06 8.64 -19.79
C GLU A 133 -1.46 8.72 -20.39
N GLY A 134 -1.99 9.93 -20.57
CA GLY A 134 -3.32 10.15 -21.12
C GLY A 134 -4.47 9.94 -20.14
N VAL A 135 -4.21 9.87 -18.84
CA VAL A 135 -5.23 9.89 -17.78
C VAL A 135 -5.30 11.26 -17.12
N GLU A 136 -6.49 11.62 -16.69
CA GLU A 136 -6.71 12.83 -15.90
C GLU A 136 -6.44 12.54 -14.41
N VAL A 137 -5.66 13.43 -13.76
CA VAL A 137 -5.29 13.27 -12.34
C VAL A 137 -5.70 14.54 -11.59
N GLU A 138 -6.50 14.34 -10.57
CA GLU A 138 -6.86 15.38 -9.59
C GLU A 138 -6.11 15.09 -8.29
N LEU A 139 -5.19 15.98 -7.90
CA LEU A 139 -4.47 15.89 -6.63
C LEU A 139 -5.06 16.90 -5.65
N THR A 140 -5.57 16.41 -4.53
CA THR A 140 -6.12 17.23 -3.45
C THR A 140 -5.62 16.70 -2.11
N GLY A 141 -5.47 17.58 -1.12
CA GLY A 141 -5.05 17.13 0.21
C GLY A 141 -4.77 18.28 1.15
N THR A 142 -4.38 17.91 2.35
CA THR A 142 -3.89 18.84 3.35
C THR A 142 -2.45 18.49 3.63
N SER A 143 -1.54 19.43 3.41
CA SER A 143 -0.12 19.23 3.67
C SER A 143 0.37 20.19 4.75
N ALA A 144 1.13 19.66 5.71
CA ALA A 144 1.85 20.47 6.68
C ALA A 144 3.33 20.13 6.59
N LEU A 145 4.17 21.12 6.24
CA LEU A 145 5.61 20.95 6.03
C LEU A 145 5.95 19.84 5.04
N SER A 146 5.16 19.72 3.97
CA SER A 146 5.26 18.66 2.96
C SER A 146 5.42 19.26 1.57
N SER A 147 6.03 18.51 0.67
CA SER A 147 6.12 18.84 -0.75
C SER A 147 5.16 18.00 -1.56
N GLU A 148 4.40 18.63 -2.43
CA GLU A 148 3.54 17.96 -3.40
C GLU A 148 4.06 18.24 -4.80
N GLU A 149 4.27 17.20 -5.58
CA GLU A 149 4.77 17.33 -6.94
C GLU A 149 3.93 16.54 -7.92
N LEU A 150 3.41 17.21 -8.93
CA LEU A 150 2.64 16.62 -10.00
C LEU A 150 3.44 16.72 -11.31
N ARG A 151 3.94 15.58 -11.79
CA ARG A 151 4.71 15.47 -13.04
C ARG A 151 3.94 14.63 -14.06
N LEU A 152 3.03 15.26 -14.78
CA LEU A 152 2.25 14.60 -15.83
C LEU A 152 2.84 14.92 -17.20
N ALA A 153 2.83 13.94 -18.10
CA ALA A 153 3.14 14.17 -19.50
C ALA A 153 2.08 15.07 -20.14
N ALA A 154 2.47 15.97 -21.02
CA ALA A 154 1.57 16.84 -21.78
C ALA A 154 0.86 16.05 -22.90
N VAL A 155 0.15 14.98 -22.54
CA VAL A 155 -0.62 14.15 -23.47
C VAL A 155 -2.10 14.39 -23.20
N PRO A 156 -2.92 14.67 -24.23
CA PRO A 156 -4.36 14.80 -24.07
C PRO A 156 -4.97 13.55 -23.44
N ARG A 157 -6.03 13.75 -22.66
CA ARG A 157 -6.78 12.63 -22.07
C ARG A 157 -7.29 11.70 -23.17
N LEU A 158 -7.02 10.41 -23.02
CA LEU A 158 -7.54 9.37 -23.91
C LEU A 158 -8.98 9.05 -23.55
N PRO A 159 -9.89 8.93 -24.54
CA PRO A 159 -11.28 8.52 -24.30
C PRO A 159 -11.34 7.15 -23.59
N GLY A 160 -12.26 7.02 -22.63
CA GLY A 160 -12.45 5.76 -21.89
C GLY A 160 -11.43 5.49 -20.80
N THR A 161 -10.51 6.43 -20.51
CA THR A 161 -9.60 6.30 -19.37
C THR A 161 -10.26 6.79 -18.08
N PRO A 162 -10.04 6.12 -16.94
CA PRO A 162 -10.57 6.58 -15.66
C PRO A 162 -9.94 7.90 -15.20
N ILE A 163 -10.68 8.65 -14.42
CA ILE A 163 -10.15 9.82 -13.68
C ILE A 163 -9.51 9.31 -12.40
N ILE A 164 -8.29 9.74 -12.11
CA ILE A 164 -7.57 9.35 -10.91
C ILE A 164 -7.61 10.52 -9.92
N ARG A 165 -8.35 10.33 -8.82
CA ARG A 165 -8.43 11.29 -7.72
C ARG A 165 -7.52 10.86 -6.59
N VAL A 166 -6.52 11.67 -6.28
CA VAL A 166 -5.56 11.41 -5.21
C VAL A 166 -5.81 12.42 -4.10
N ARG A 167 -6.25 11.93 -2.93
CA ARG A 167 -6.41 12.73 -1.71
C ARG A 167 -5.38 12.28 -0.70
N VAL A 168 -4.46 13.17 -0.33
CA VAL A 168 -3.41 12.82 0.63
C VAL A 168 -3.35 13.82 1.77
N HIS A 169 -3.30 13.29 2.99
CA HIS A 169 -2.94 14.04 4.18
C HIS A 169 -1.46 13.78 4.47
N ALA A 170 -0.64 14.80 4.29
CA ALA A 170 0.81 14.68 4.32
C ALA A 170 1.41 15.52 5.45
N TRP A 171 2.22 14.90 6.33
CA TRP A 171 2.90 15.55 7.43
C TRP A 171 4.40 15.25 7.36
N LEU A 172 5.23 16.29 7.21
CA LEU A 172 6.70 16.15 7.06
C LEU A 172 7.08 15.09 6.02
N SER A 173 6.41 15.11 4.88
CA SER A 173 6.51 14.04 3.88
C SER A 173 6.50 14.59 2.46
N SER A 174 6.76 13.74 1.47
CA SER A 174 6.62 14.11 0.07
C SER A 174 5.58 13.25 -0.64
N VAL A 175 4.81 13.88 -1.51
CA VAL A 175 3.83 13.22 -2.37
C VAL A 175 4.19 13.53 -3.82
N VAL A 176 4.50 12.51 -4.59
CA VAL A 176 4.88 12.64 -5.99
C VAL A 176 3.93 11.82 -6.86
N VAL A 177 3.21 12.50 -7.75
CA VAL A 177 2.41 11.85 -8.78
C VAL A 177 3.07 12.08 -10.13
N LYS A 178 3.37 11.00 -10.86
CA LYS A 178 4.01 11.09 -12.17
C LYS A 178 3.37 10.14 -13.18
N SER A 179 3.23 10.61 -14.41
CA SER A 179 2.85 9.74 -15.51
C SER A 179 4.05 9.02 -16.12
N LYS A 180 3.82 7.83 -16.61
CA LYS A 180 4.76 7.06 -17.41
C LYS A 180 4.01 6.31 -18.52
N PRO A 181 4.71 5.94 -19.62
CA PRO A 181 4.11 5.09 -20.65
C PRO A 181 3.48 3.82 -20.04
N PRO A 182 2.44 3.28 -20.69
CA PRO A 182 1.80 2.04 -20.25
C PRO A 182 2.83 0.93 -20.01
N GLY A 183 2.60 0.10 -18.99
CA GLY A 183 3.44 -1.06 -18.72
C GLY A 183 3.35 -2.09 -19.86
N SER A 184 4.25 -3.05 -19.87
CA SER A 184 4.30 -4.09 -20.93
C SER A 184 3.00 -4.90 -21.04
N GLY A 185 2.25 -5.06 -19.95
CA GLY A 185 0.95 -5.74 -19.95
C GLY A 185 -0.18 -4.97 -20.64
N ALA A 186 -0.15 -3.64 -20.59
CA ALA A 186 -1.14 -2.81 -21.26
C ALA A 186 -0.95 -2.79 -22.79
N ARG A 187 0.28 -2.94 -23.27
CA ARG A 187 0.56 -3.03 -24.71
C ARG A 187 -0.05 -4.27 -25.33
N SER A 188 0.01 -5.40 -24.66
CA SER A 188 -0.59 -6.65 -25.11
C SER A 188 -2.12 -6.54 -25.19
N TRP A 189 -2.76 -5.92 -24.18
CA TRP A 189 -4.20 -5.73 -24.16
C TRP A 189 -4.69 -4.77 -25.28
N LEU A 190 -3.95 -3.68 -25.51
CA LEU A 190 -4.27 -2.73 -26.58
C LEU A 190 -4.11 -3.35 -27.98
N ALA A 191 -3.08 -4.19 -28.18
CA ALA A 191 -2.87 -4.93 -29.42
C ALA A 191 -4.03 -5.93 -29.66
N ASP A 192 -4.46 -6.64 -28.62
CA ASP A 192 -5.52 -7.65 -28.70
C ASP A 192 -6.93 -7.04 -28.93
N ASN A 193 -7.19 -5.82 -28.43
CA ASN A 193 -8.51 -5.18 -28.54
C ASN A 193 -8.63 -4.14 -29.67
N LEU A 194 -7.53 -3.61 -30.17
CA LEU A 194 -7.53 -2.60 -31.24
C LEU A 194 -7.10 -3.17 -32.59
N GLY A 195 -6.76 -4.46 -32.67
CA GLY A 195 -6.43 -5.15 -33.92
C GLY A 195 -5.18 -4.58 -34.62
N LEU A 196 -4.19 -4.09 -33.85
CA LEU A 196 -2.92 -3.56 -34.34
C LEU A 196 -1.80 -4.57 -34.24
#